data_c494eec43cdd8fb2fbac573351895f17
#
_entry.id   c494eec43cdd8fb2fbac573351895f17
#
_cell.length_a   1.000
_cell.length_b   1.000
_cell.length_c   1.000
_cell.angle_alpha   90.00
_cell.angle_beta   90.00
_cell.angle_gamma   90.00
#
_symmetry.space_group_name_H-M   'P 1'
#
loop_
_entity.id
_entity.type
_entity.pdbx_description
1 polymer ?
#
loop_
_entity_poly.entity_id
_entity_poly.type
_entity_poly.pdbx_seq_one_letter_code
_entity_poly.pdbx_strand_id
1 'polypeptide(L)'
;MNAKLPVVIALLFASCAKQEQSAAPAKAPASEAASPSVSPSASPTRPRIVALGPAAPELREMSVETVQLAPVPAEDTSAPARIEANPNRIGRARLPVPGRIVSVMVQLGDSVKAGQPLAIIDSPSVTEAETGYLQAESIVKQAEVALAKANADLERITDLFENKAVAQKEVLAAKTVQALSVTALEQAVQSRRQAQQKLEFLGLKTGRNQQQVVVASPLAGKVLEVAVVPGEFRNEVNEPLVTVADLSRIWATADVPETQIRQYRLGGQTSLELLAYPGEFLPSHVTRIADTADAETRTVKVSAELENLSGRLRPMMFGRMRYVNGLVRVPWVPEAAIVRIGDQDYVFVEESKGHFRLTVVVLGKRHESGFAVLQGVSAGDRVVTRGAVYLKGAL
;
A
#
# COMPACT_ATOMS: atom_id res chain seq x y z
N MET A 1 54.20 15.74 -39.70
CA MET A 1 55.50 15.97 -39.04
C MET A 1 55.26 15.98 -37.54
N ASN A 2 55.92 14.99 -36.87
CA ASN A 2 56.15 14.87 -35.42
C ASN A 2 54.87 14.60 -34.53
N ALA A 3 54.56 13.40 -34.14
CA ALA A 3 55.29 12.35 -33.38
C ALA A 3 55.60 12.74 -31.92
N LYS A 4 54.98 12.02 -30.94
CA LYS A 4 55.57 11.32 -29.78
C LYS A 4 54.47 11.16 -28.73
N LEU A 5 53.94 10.01 -28.53
CA LEU A 5 54.31 8.82 -27.72
C LEU A 5 54.38 9.03 -26.19
N PRO A 6 54.06 7.96 -25.43
CA PRO A 6 53.31 7.98 -24.19
C PRO A 6 54.22 7.83 -22.95
N VAL A 7 53.67 8.02 -21.78
CA VAL A 7 54.31 7.64 -20.51
C VAL A 7 53.47 6.60 -19.81
N VAL A 8 53.99 5.40 -19.85
CA VAL A 8 53.65 4.24 -19.01
C VAL A 8 54.39 4.46 -17.67
N ILE A 9 53.69 4.41 -16.58
CA ILE A 9 54.29 4.18 -15.25
C ILE A 9 53.58 2.94 -14.66
N ALA A 10 54.35 1.84 -14.71
CA ALA A 10 54.14 0.65 -13.93
C ALA A 10 55.03 0.71 -12.70
N LEU A 11 54.49 0.42 -11.53
CA LEU A 11 55.22 0.07 -10.30
C LEU A 11 54.28 -0.71 -9.42
N LEU A 12 54.47 -1.95 -9.36
CA LEU A 12 55.27 -2.85 -8.57
C LEU A 12 54.52 -3.41 -7.36
N PHE A 13 54.32 -4.68 -7.49
CA PHE A 13 53.96 -5.70 -6.47
C PHE A 13 54.78 -5.59 -5.21
N ALA A 14 54.15 -5.80 -4.06
CA ALA A 14 54.80 -6.36 -2.90
C ALA A 14 53.86 -7.45 -2.31
N SER A 15 54.21 -8.66 -2.67
CA SER A 15 53.79 -9.91 -2.07
C SER A 15 54.44 -10.04 -0.69
N CYS A 16 53.69 -10.41 0.33
CA CYS A 16 54.22 -11.09 1.52
C CYS A 16 53.28 -12.26 1.90
N ALA A 17 53.64 -13.38 1.40
CA ALA A 17 53.25 -14.68 1.93
C ALA A 17 54.22 -15.07 3.04
N LYS A 18 53.72 -15.57 4.15
CA LYS A 18 54.38 -16.49 5.12
C LYS A 18 53.35 -16.77 6.19
N GLN A 19 53.09 -17.92 6.68
CA GLN A 19 53.60 -19.28 6.57
C GLN A 19 52.74 -20.09 7.54
N GLU A 20 52.31 -21.25 7.09
CA GLU A 20 51.73 -22.28 7.93
C GLU A 20 52.65 -22.65 9.07
N GLN A 21 52.08 -22.83 10.25
CA GLN A 21 52.67 -23.74 11.22
C GLN A 21 51.60 -24.54 11.97
N SER A 22 51.48 -25.77 11.56
CA SER A 22 50.87 -26.90 12.23
C SER A 22 51.45 -27.10 13.64
N ALA A 23 50.60 -27.25 14.62
CA ALA A 23 50.86 -28.05 15.83
C ALA A 23 49.51 -28.44 16.48
N ALA A 24 49.20 -29.68 16.44
CA ALA A 24 48.28 -30.40 17.34
C ALA A 24 49.08 -30.96 18.52
N PRO A 25 48.44 -31.63 19.52
CA PRO A 25 47.41 -31.22 20.46
C PRO A 25 47.92 -31.37 21.92
N ALA A 26 47.45 -30.56 22.82
CA ALA A 26 47.64 -30.80 24.26
C ALA A 26 46.29 -31.04 24.93
N LYS A 27 46.26 -32.16 25.61
CA LYS A 27 45.18 -32.81 26.35
C LYS A 27 44.94 -32.08 27.68
N ALA A 28 43.64 -31.82 27.95
CA ALA A 28 42.83 -31.76 29.19
C ALA A 28 43.40 -31.00 30.43
N PRO A 29 42.53 -30.49 31.33
CA PRO A 29 41.55 -31.34 32.01
C PRO A 29 40.13 -30.80 32.08
N ALA A 30 39.21 -31.70 32.26
CA ALA A 30 37.80 -31.48 32.56
C ALA A 30 37.62 -30.71 33.87
N SER A 31 36.88 -29.59 33.77
CA SER A 31 36.24 -29.02 34.92
C SER A 31 34.72 -29.19 34.70
N GLU A 32 34.17 -30.10 35.45
CA GLU A 32 32.74 -30.30 35.67
C GLU A 32 32.13 -28.98 36.20
N ALA A 33 31.46 -28.24 35.36
CA ALA A 33 30.53 -27.25 35.79
C ALA A 33 29.12 -27.84 35.67
N ALA A 34 28.61 -28.24 36.82
CA ALA A 34 27.25 -28.69 37.00
C ALA A 34 26.25 -27.64 36.46
N SER A 35 25.53 -27.99 35.41
CA SER A 35 24.31 -27.35 35.02
C SER A 35 23.25 -27.61 36.11
N PRO A 36 22.61 -26.59 36.68
CA PRO A 36 21.43 -26.85 37.48
C PRO A 36 20.32 -27.30 36.54
N SER A 37 20.04 -28.59 36.52
CA SER A 37 18.79 -29.12 36.01
C SER A 37 17.65 -28.62 36.88
N VAL A 38 16.99 -27.53 36.43
CA VAL A 38 15.69 -27.15 36.97
C VAL A 38 14.68 -28.15 36.44
N SER A 39 14.49 -29.21 37.12
CA SER A 39 13.32 -30.07 37.00
C SER A 39 12.09 -29.24 37.47
N PRO A 40 11.07 -29.06 36.66
CA PRO A 40 9.81 -28.61 37.20
C PRO A 40 9.20 -29.78 37.98
N SER A 41 9.45 -29.81 39.29
CA SER A 41 8.71 -30.68 40.20
C SER A 41 7.30 -30.12 40.34
N ALA A 42 6.46 -30.37 39.37
CA ALA A 42 5.01 -30.28 39.51
C ALA A 42 4.55 -31.56 40.27
N SER A 43 4.68 -31.52 41.60
CA SER A 43 3.93 -32.46 42.42
C SER A 43 2.44 -32.27 42.13
N PRO A 44 1.70 -33.33 41.81
CA PRO A 44 0.26 -33.26 41.69
C PRO A 44 -0.31 -32.88 43.04
N THR A 45 -0.66 -31.62 43.21
CA THR A 45 -1.35 -31.11 44.39
C THR A 45 -2.66 -31.88 44.51
N ARG A 46 -2.79 -32.76 45.51
CA ARG A 46 -4.06 -33.43 45.78
C ARG A 46 -5.17 -32.43 45.85
N PRO A 47 -6.33 -32.67 45.24
CA PRO A 47 -7.44 -31.73 45.25
C PRO A 47 -7.80 -31.48 46.75
N ARG A 48 -7.63 -30.24 47.21
CA ARG A 48 -8.10 -29.84 48.54
C ARG A 48 -9.60 -29.73 48.51
N ILE A 49 -10.29 -30.63 49.24
CA ILE A 49 -11.73 -30.61 49.38
C ILE A 49 -12.01 -29.99 50.74
N VAL A 50 -12.82 -28.95 50.76
CA VAL A 50 -13.34 -28.34 52.00
C VAL A 50 -14.75 -28.89 52.17
N ALA A 51 -14.98 -29.60 53.24
CA ALA A 51 -16.30 -30.14 53.62
C ALA A 51 -16.89 -29.30 54.75
N LEU A 52 -18.05 -28.70 54.54
CA LEU A 52 -18.84 -28.02 55.57
C LEU A 52 -19.98 -28.94 55.99
N GLY A 53 -20.19 -29.01 57.32
CA GLY A 53 -21.33 -29.79 57.84
C GLY A 53 -22.68 -29.28 57.30
N PRO A 54 -23.66 -30.15 57.13
CA PRO A 54 -24.96 -29.78 56.54
C PRO A 54 -25.76 -28.70 57.26
N ALA A 55 -25.37 -28.39 58.49
CA ALA A 55 -26.01 -27.35 59.35
C ALA A 55 -25.11 -26.12 59.52
N ALA A 56 -23.98 -26.01 58.80
CA ALA A 56 -23.05 -24.86 58.95
C ALA A 56 -23.74 -23.56 58.54
N PRO A 57 -23.72 -22.53 59.40
CA PRO A 57 -24.39 -21.24 59.11
C PRO A 57 -23.83 -20.56 57.87
N GLU A 58 -22.56 -20.82 57.52
CA GLU A 58 -21.87 -20.26 56.37
C GLU A 58 -22.54 -20.68 55.04
N LEU A 59 -23.14 -21.88 54.99
CA LEU A 59 -23.87 -22.36 53.80
C LEU A 59 -25.07 -21.48 53.43
N ARG A 60 -25.65 -20.72 54.40
CA ARG A 60 -26.77 -19.82 54.13
C ARG A 60 -26.35 -18.51 53.49
N GLU A 61 -25.08 -18.10 53.67
CA GLU A 61 -24.51 -16.88 53.13
C GLU A 61 -23.75 -17.08 51.84
N MET A 62 -23.63 -18.34 51.42
CA MET A 62 -22.97 -18.73 50.16
C MET A 62 -23.96 -18.80 49.00
N SER A 63 -23.57 -18.26 47.88
CA SER A 63 -24.26 -18.44 46.58
C SER A 63 -23.44 -19.30 45.68
N VAL A 64 -24.09 -20.31 45.10
CA VAL A 64 -23.46 -21.17 44.10
C VAL A 64 -24.20 -20.98 42.79
N GLU A 65 -23.46 -20.69 41.75
CA GLU A 65 -23.98 -20.49 40.37
C GLU A 65 -23.37 -21.49 39.41
N THR A 66 -24.12 -21.82 38.37
CA THR A 66 -23.61 -22.70 37.31
C THR A 66 -22.82 -21.89 36.32
N VAL A 67 -21.59 -22.35 36.00
CA VAL A 67 -20.73 -21.75 35.00
C VAL A 67 -21.40 -21.80 33.64
N GLN A 68 -21.66 -20.64 33.07
CA GLN A 68 -22.24 -20.49 31.76
C GLN A 68 -21.16 -20.19 30.71
N LEU A 69 -21.45 -20.54 29.44
CA LEU A 69 -20.61 -20.14 28.32
C LEU A 69 -20.96 -18.70 27.92
N ALA A 70 -20.06 -17.77 28.13
CA ALA A 70 -20.20 -16.42 27.63
C ALA A 70 -19.52 -16.25 26.27
N PRO A 71 -20.11 -15.49 25.35
CA PRO A 71 -19.47 -15.12 24.10
C PRO A 71 -18.39 -14.07 24.38
N VAL A 72 -17.15 -14.50 24.36
CA VAL A 72 -15.97 -13.60 24.57
C VAL A 72 -15.22 -13.48 23.24
N PRO A 73 -14.73 -12.29 22.87
CA PRO A 73 -13.87 -12.16 21.69
C PRO A 73 -12.70 -13.13 21.76
N ALA A 74 -12.53 -13.96 20.75
CA ALA A 74 -11.60 -15.10 20.77
C ALA A 74 -10.14 -14.67 20.97
N GLU A 75 -9.74 -13.59 20.36
CA GLU A 75 -8.46 -12.88 20.58
C GLU A 75 -8.63 -11.47 20.04
N ASP A 76 -8.39 -10.51 20.89
CA ASP A 76 -8.37 -9.10 20.53
C ASP A 76 -6.92 -8.75 20.15
N THR A 77 -6.59 -9.01 18.89
CA THR A 77 -5.27 -8.68 18.37
C THR A 77 -5.26 -7.25 17.92
N SER A 78 -4.31 -6.46 18.41
CA SER A 78 -4.15 -5.07 17.99
C SER A 78 -2.78 -4.83 17.39
N ALA A 79 -2.73 -4.09 16.29
CA ALA A 79 -1.50 -3.68 15.64
C ALA A 79 -1.47 -2.17 15.43
N PRO A 80 -0.28 -1.55 15.44
CA PRO A 80 -0.14 -0.15 15.06
C PRO A 80 -0.61 0.02 13.62
N ALA A 81 -1.34 1.08 13.36
CA ALA A 81 -1.92 1.36 12.06
C ALA A 81 -1.78 2.83 11.70
N ARG A 82 -1.78 3.09 10.40
CA ARG A 82 -1.78 4.44 9.84
C ARG A 82 -2.79 4.58 8.73
N ILE A 83 -3.28 5.79 8.56
CA ILE A 83 -4.11 6.15 7.41
C ILE A 83 -3.20 6.38 6.21
N GLU A 84 -3.55 5.77 5.08
CA GLU A 84 -2.89 5.96 3.80
C GLU A 84 -3.92 6.33 2.73
N ALA A 85 -3.49 7.13 1.75
CA ALA A 85 -4.31 7.31 0.56
C ALA A 85 -4.41 5.98 -0.19
N ASN A 86 -5.60 5.65 -0.68
CA ASN A 86 -5.78 4.43 -1.47
C ASN A 86 -4.91 4.50 -2.74
N PRO A 87 -3.93 3.60 -2.93
CA PRO A 87 -3.03 3.65 -4.09
C PRO A 87 -3.74 3.63 -5.44
N ASN A 88 -4.92 3.02 -5.51
CA ASN A 88 -5.74 2.96 -6.72
C ASN A 88 -6.48 4.27 -7.03
N ARG A 89 -6.42 5.23 -6.09
CA ARG A 89 -7.06 6.55 -6.19
C ARG A 89 -6.06 7.70 -6.11
N ILE A 90 -4.78 7.41 -6.43
CA ILE A 90 -3.72 8.42 -6.52
C ILE A 90 -3.42 8.65 -7.99
N GLY A 91 -3.53 9.90 -8.40
CA GLY A 91 -3.12 10.37 -9.70
C GLY A 91 -1.82 11.18 -9.59
N ARG A 92 -0.82 10.80 -10.37
CA ARG A 92 0.44 11.53 -10.45
C ARG A 92 0.50 12.26 -11.78
N ALA A 93 0.36 13.58 -11.75
CA ALA A 93 0.52 14.42 -12.92
C ALA A 93 2.03 14.54 -13.22
N ARG A 94 2.44 14.08 -14.40
CA ARG A 94 3.84 14.05 -14.84
C ARG A 94 4.04 14.96 -16.04
N LEU A 95 5.30 15.32 -16.30
CA LEU A 95 5.71 15.99 -17.52
C LEU A 95 5.51 15.06 -18.73
N PRO A 96 4.78 15.48 -19.75
CA PRO A 96 4.78 14.75 -21.03
C PRO A 96 6.10 14.94 -21.79
N VAL A 97 6.78 16.07 -21.59
CA VAL A 97 8.04 16.46 -22.24
C VAL A 97 8.90 17.31 -21.31
N PRO A 98 10.23 17.31 -21.46
CA PRO A 98 11.11 18.23 -20.76
C PRO A 98 10.75 19.68 -21.04
N GLY A 99 10.85 20.55 -20.02
CA GLY A 99 10.56 21.96 -20.21
C GLY A 99 10.69 22.79 -18.94
N ARG A 100 10.48 24.08 -19.10
CA ARG A 100 10.47 25.05 -18.01
C ARG A 100 9.06 25.22 -17.47
N ILE A 101 8.90 25.16 -16.16
CA ILE A 101 7.65 25.45 -15.48
C ILE A 101 7.39 26.96 -15.56
N VAL A 102 6.34 27.35 -16.29
CA VAL A 102 5.94 28.75 -16.42
C VAL A 102 5.16 29.18 -15.19
N SER A 103 4.16 28.39 -14.82
CA SER A 103 3.32 28.67 -13.65
C SER A 103 2.80 27.37 -13.04
N VAL A 104 2.57 27.40 -11.74
CA VAL A 104 1.87 26.37 -10.96
C VAL A 104 0.57 27.00 -10.47
N MET A 105 -0.56 26.38 -10.80
CA MET A 105 -1.92 26.93 -10.58
C MET A 105 -2.59 26.39 -9.34
N VAL A 106 -1.92 25.49 -8.60
CA VAL A 106 -2.47 24.80 -7.43
C VAL A 106 -1.48 24.83 -6.29
N GLN A 107 -2.02 24.73 -5.08
CA GLN A 107 -1.26 24.64 -3.84
C GLN A 107 -1.56 23.34 -3.11
N LEU A 108 -0.71 22.98 -2.15
CA LEU A 108 -0.91 21.82 -1.27
C LEU A 108 -2.26 21.94 -0.55
N GLY A 109 -3.08 20.90 -0.63
CA GLY A 109 -4.40 20.85 0.00
C GLY A 109 -5.57 21.34 -0.85
N ASP A 110 -5.30 21.92 -2.02
CA ASP A 110 -6.36 22.37 -2.94
C ASP A 110 -7.20 21.19 -3.42
N SER A 111 -8.49 21.46 -3.68
CA SER A 111 -9.40 20.52 -4.33
C SER A 111 -9.44 20.77 -5.82
N VAL A 112 -9.17 19.74 -6.61
CA VAL A 112 -9.12 19.82 -8.07
C VAL A 112 -10.09 18.86 -8.73
N LYS A 113 -10.57 19.19 -9.92
CA LYS A 113 -11.39 18.33 -10.77
C LYS A 113 -10.50 17.56 -11.76
N ALA A 114 -10.99 16.42 -12.24
CA ALA A 114 -10.33 15.74 -13.35
C ALA A 114 -10.25 16.67 -14.59
N GLY A 115 -9.07 16.71 -15.22
CA GLY A 115 -8.82 17.62 -16.35
C GLY A 115 -8.53 19.07 -15.98
N GLN A 116 -8.56 19.44 -14.70
CA GLN A 116 -8.23 20.80 -14.27
C GLN A 116 -6.75 21.09 -14.47
N PRO A 117 -6.38 22.25 -15.06
CA PRO A 117 -4.98 22.68 -15.17
C PRO A 117 -4.29 22.76 -13.82
N LEU A 118 -3.11 22.16 -13.70
CA LEU A 118 -2.26 22.15 -12.51
C LEU A 118 -1.01 23.01 -12.70
N ALA A 119 -0.38 22.90 -13.89
CA ALA A 119 0.81 23.64 -14.23
C ALA A 119 0.86 23.91 -15.73
N ILE A 120 1.57 24.96 -16.10
CA ILE A 120 1.87 25.34 -17.49
C ILE A 120 3.36 25.21 -17.69
N ILE A 121 3.76 24.58 -18.79
CA ILE A 121 5.14 24.28 -19.14
C ILE A 121 5.45 24.84 -20.52
N ASP A 122 6.61 25.46 -20.66
CA ASP A 122 7.22 25.85 -21.92
C ASP A 122 8.27 24.81 -22.30
N SER A 123 8.13 24.19 -23.48
CA SER A 123 8.99 23.10 -23.92
C SER A 123 9.55 23.35 -25.33
N PRO A 124 10.89 23.32 -25.49
CA PRO A 124 11.52 23.41 -26.81
C PRO A 124 11.06 22.31 -27.77
N SER A 125 10.78 21.11 -27.24
CA SER A 125 10.29 19.98 -28.06
C SER A 125 8.91 20.22 -28.66
N VAL A 126 8.08 21.02 -28.01
CA VAL A 126 6.77 21.45 -28.51
C VAL A 126 6.95 22.43 -29.67
N THR A 127 7.78 23.44 -29.48
CA THR A 127 8.09 24.40 -30.53
C THR A 127 8.68 23.74 -31.79
N GLU A 128 9.58 22.78 -31.60
CA GLU A 128 10.14 21.98 -32.70
C GLU A 128 9.04 21.18 -33.42
N ALA A 129 8.16 20.49 -32.69
CA ALA A 129 7.08 19.71 -33.28
C ALA A 129 6.08 20.57 -34.05
N GLU A 130 5.71 21.75 -33.49
CA GLU A 130 4.83 22.71 -34.16
C GLU A 130 5.46 23.27 -35.44
N THR A 131 6.72 23.68 -35.39
CA THR A 131 7.46 24.13 -36.55
C THR A 131 7.54 23.04 -37.63
N GLY A 132 7.81 21.79 -37.24
CA GLY A 132 7.84 20.67 -38.16
C GLY A 132 6.46 20.40 -38.83
N TYR A 133 5.39 20.57 -38.09
CA TYR A 133 4.04 20.45 -38.64
C TYR A 133 3.74 21.57 -39.67
N LEU A 134 4.01 22.82 -39.33
CA LEU A 134 3.80 23.96 -40.22
C LEU A 134 4.64 23.84 -41.50
N GLN A 135 5.87 23.36 -41.39
CA GLN A 135 6.73 23.10 -42.54
C GLN A 135 6.15 21.97 -43.43
N ALA A 136 5.69 20.87 -42.85
CA ALA A 136 5.08 19.78 -43.59
C ALA A 136 3.76 20.25 -44.26
N GLU A 137 2.97 21.09 -43.62
CA GLU A 137 1.76 21.68 -44.20
C GLU A 137 2.09 22.57 -45.43
N SER A 138 3.18 23.35 -45.33
CA SER A 138 3.64 24.17 -46.45
C SER A 138 4.08 23.33 -47.63
N ILE A 139 4.75 22.21 -47.42
CA ILE A 139 5.16 21.26 -48.48
C ILE A 139 3.94 20.64 -49.13
N VAL A 140 2.88 20.30 -48.40
CA VAL A 140 1.62 19.81 -48.98
C VAL A 140 1.03 20.85 -49.92
N LYS A 141 0.92 22.12 -49.50
CA LYS A 141 0.41 23.20 -50.38
C LYS A 141 1.25 23.39 -51.64
N GLN A 142 2.58 23.28 -51.56
CA GLN A 142 3.45 23.32 -52.72
C GLN A 142 3.20 22.17 -53.66
N ALA A 143 3.06 20.94 -53.15
CA ALA A 143 2.78 19.76 -53.93
C ALA A 143 1.38 19.81 -54.61
N GLU A 144 0.38 20.35 -53.92
CA GLU A 144 -0.96 20.59 -54.50
C GLU A 144 -0.90 21.54 -55.69
N VAL A 145 -0.19 22.64 -55.56
CA VAL A 145 -0.01 23.60 -56.68
C VAL A 145 0.75 22.99 -57.84
N ALA A 146 1.79 22.18 -57.57
CA ALA A 146 2.56 21.48 -58.60
C ALA A 146 1.70 20.45 -59.35
N LEU A 147 0.85 19.72 -58.62
CA LEU A 147 -0.08 18.75 -59.23
C LEU A 147 -1.15 19.48 -60.07
N ALA A 148 -1.69 20.56 -59.58
CA ALA A 148 -2.69 21.38 -60.30
C ALA A 148 -2.10 21.90 -61.65
N LYS A 149 -0.83 22.35 -61.64
CA LYS A 149 -0.12 22.75 -62.85
C LYS A 149 0.10 21.56 -63.77
N ALA A 150 0.56 20.42 -63.27
CA ALA A 150 0.80 19.22 -64.10
C ALA A 150 -0.49 18.70 -64.74
N ASN A 151 -1.63 18.79 -64.04
CA ASN A 151 -2.94 18.43 -64.60
C ASN A 151 -3.33 19.36 -65.74
N ALA A 152 -3.23 20.69 -65.57
CA ALA A 152 -3.55 21.68 -66.60
C ALA A 152 -2.63 21.53 -67.86
N ASP A 153 -1.32 21.26 -67.61
CA ASP A 153 -0.38 21.02 -68.72
C ASP A 153 -0.71 19.72 -69.47
N LEU A 154 -1.08 18.65 -68.79
CA LEU A 154 -1.51 17.40 -69.41
C LEU A 154 -2.77 17.57 -70.23
N GLU A 155 -3.78 18.26 -69.69
CA GLU A 155 -5.03 18.55 -70.42
C GLU A 155 -4.75 19.34 -71.68
N ARG A 156 -3.97 20.41 -71.63
CA ARG A 156 -3.58 21.21 -72.76
C ARG A 156 -2.82 20.40 -73.82
N ILE A 157 -1.84 19.54 -73.42
CA ILE A 157 -1.07 18.72 -74.35
C ILE A 157 -1.93 17.63 -74.99
N THR A 158 -2.91 17.11 -74.23
CA THR A 158 -3.85 16.10 -74.77
C THR A 158 -4.76 16.73 -75.89
N ASP A 159 -5.28 17.94 -75.63
CA ASP A 159 -6.08 18.68 -76.63
C ASP A 159 -5.28 18.98 -77.87
N LEU A 160 -4.01 19.38 -77.78
CA LEU A 160 -3.13 19.63 -78.86
C LEU A 160 -2.81 18.31 -79.70
N PHE A 161 -2.72 17.20 -78.99
CA PHE A 161 -2.50 15.88 -79.58
C PHE A 161 -3.73 15.43 -80.37
N GLU A 162 -4.93 15.61 -79.83
CA GLU A 162 -6.18 15.33 -80.54
C GLU A 162 -6.32 16.12 -81.82
N ASN A 163 -5.82 17.36 -81.84
CA ASN A 163 -5.77 18.25 -83.00
C ASN A 163 -4.53 18.04 -83.85
N LYS A 164 -3.76 16.96 -83.60
CA LYS A 164 -2.53 16.56 -84.40
C LYS A 164 -1.40 17.60 -84.37
N ALA A 165 -1.36 18.48 -83.37
CA ALA A 165 -0.39 19.57 -83.24
C ALA A 165 0.92 19.14 -82.54
N VAL A 166 0.88 18.02 -81.71
CA VAL A 166 2.02 17.52 -80.99
C VAL A 166 2.16 16.01 -81.15
N ALA A 167 3.35 15.47 -80.81
CA ALA A 167 3.64 14.03 -80.90
C ALA A 167 3.17 13.28 -79.64
N GLN A 168 2.81 11.99 -79.78
CA GLN A 168 2.42 11.11 -78.67
C GLN A 168 3.47 11.05 -77.56
N LYS A 169 4.74 11.23 -77.87
CA LYS A 169 5.83 11.30 -76.92
C LYS A 169 5.62 12.42 -75.88
N GLU A 170 5.06 13.58 -76.26
CA GLU A 170 4.82 14.71 -75.35
C GLU A 170 3.68 14.44 -74.42
N VAL A 171 2.62 13.76 -74.87
CA VAL A 171 1.52 13.32 -74.02
C VAL A 171 2.04 12.33 -72.98
N LEU A 172 2.91 11.38 -73.34
CA LEU A 172 3.50 10.42 -72.43
C LEU A 172 4.41 11.12 -71.42
N ALA A 173 5.19 12.12 -71.81
CA ALA A 173 6.01 12.93 -70.90
C ALA A 173 5.16 13.70 -69.89
N ALA A 174 4.07 14.34 -70.32
CA ALA A 174 3.15 15.07 -69.48
C ALA A 174 2.46 14.14 -68.44
N LYS A 175 2.04 12.93 -68.88
CA LYS A 175 1.50 11.89 -67.97
C LYS A 175 2.51 11.48 -66.89
N THR A 176 3.77 11.34 -67.27
CA THR A 176 4.85 10.97 -66.35
C THR A 176 5.04 12.09 -65.29
N VAL A 177 5.04 13.38 -65.72
CA VAL A 177 5.14 14.50 -64.78
C VAL A 177 3.95 14.56 -63.84
N GLN A 178 2.73 14.33 -64.37
CA GLN A 178 1.54 14.27 -63.53
C GLN A 178 1.65 13.13 -62.49
N ALA A 179 2.03 11.92 -62.90
CA ALA A 179 2.20 10.78 -61.98
C ALA A 179 3.25 11.06 -60.87
N LEU A 180 4.36 11.68 -61.25
CA LEU A 180 5.36 12.11 -60.25
C LEU A 180 4.82 13.16 -59.29
N SER A 181 4.00 14.10 -59.77
CA SER A 181 3.38 15.13 -58.94
C SER A 181 2.33 14.52 -57.98
N VAL A 182 1.58 13.51 -58.40
CA VAL A 182 0.66 12.74 -57.53
C VAL A 182 1.45 12.07 -56.42
N THR A 183 2.53 11.34 -56.76
CA THR A 183 3.36 10.68 -55.77
C THR A 183 4.01 11.67 -54.77
N ALA A 184 4.47 12.81 -55.26
CA ALA A 184 5.03 13.87 -54.42
C ALA A 184 3.98 14.44 -53.45
N LEU A 185 2.73 14.62 -53.86
CA LEU A 185 1.65 15.04 -52.98
C LEU A 185 1.34 13.97 -51.94
N GLU A 186 1.26 12.71 -52.31
CA GLU A 186 1.05 11.60 -51.38
C GLU A 186 2.14 11.56 -50.30
N GLN A 187 3.42 11.69 -50.70
CA GLN A 187 4.55 11.75 -49.75
C GLN A 187 4.44 12.94 -48.81
N ALA A 188 4.10 14.14 -49.32
CA ALA A 188 3.92 15.33 -48.52
C ALA A 188 2.77 15.18 -47.49
N VAL A 189 1.65 14.58 -47.90
CA VAL A 189 0.52 14.29 -47.03
C VAL A 189 0.91 13.31 -45.90
N GLN A 190 1.69 12.28 -46.23
CA GLN A 190 2.19 11.33 -45.22
C GLN A 190 3.13 12.01 -44.23
N SER A 191 4.03 12.87 -44.67
CA SER A 191 4.94 13.65 -43.80
C SER A 191 4.16 14.56 -42.88
N ARG A 192 3.15 15.28 -43.37
CA ARG A 192 2.25 16.09 -42.55
C ARG A 192 1.54 15.25 -41.48
N ARG A 193 1.04 14.06 -41.89
CA ARG A 193 0.37 13.16 -40.97
C ARG A 193 1.31 12.69 -39.83
N GLN A 194 2.56 12.37 -40.13
CA GLN A 194 3.56 12.04 -39.12
C GLN A 194 3.82 13.19 -38.17
N ALA A 195 3.99 14.40 -38.68
CA ALA A 195 4.19 15.60 -37.84
C ALA A 195 2.96 15.89 -36.96
N GLN A 196 1.76 15.68 -37.51
CA GLN A 196 0.51 15.80 -36.75
C GLN A 196 0.44 14.79 -35.59
N GLN A 197 0.78 13.52 -35.84
CA GLN A 197 0.81 12.48 -34.82
C GLN A 197 1.83 12.79 -33.70
N LYS A 198 2.98 13.41 -34.04
CA LYS A 198 3.95 13.88 -33.06
C LYS A 198 3.33 14.94 -32.15
N LEU A 199 2.56 15.90 -32.68
CA LEU A 199 1.85 16.91 -31.87
C LEU A 199 0.77 16.29 -30.98
N GLU A 200 -0.03 15.38 -31.52
CA GLU A 200 -1.09 14.69 -30.77
C GLU A 200 -0.51 13.86 -29.63
N PHE A 201 0.61 13.19 -29.85
CA PHE A 201 1.33 12.47 -28.78
C PHE A 201 1.79 13.39 -27.64
N LEU A 202 2.12 14.64 -27.95
CA LEU A 202 2.45 15.68 -26.94
C LEU A 202 1.20 16.27 -26.26
N GLY A 203 -0.01 15.80 -26.61
CA GLY A 203 -1.27 16.31 -26.06
C GLY A 203 -1.72 17.63 -26.66
N LEU A 204 -1.14 18.05 -27.78
CA LEU A 204 -1.44 19.31 -28.45
C LEU A 204 -2.44 19.12 -29.58
N LYS A 205 -3.34 20.10 -29.72
CA LYS A 205 -4.28 20.13 -30.86
C LYS A 205 -3.70 20.99 -31.97
N THR A 206 -3.75 20.48 -33.20
CA THR A 206 -3.37 21.22 -34.41
C THR A 206 -4.17 22.52 -34.56
N GLY A 207 -3.48 23.59 -34.95
CA GLY A 207 -4.11 24.88 -35.27
C GLY A 207 -4.24 25.88 -34.12
N ARG A 208 -3.68 25.64 -32.98
CA ARG A 208 -3.49 26.63 -31.93
C ARG A 208 -1.98 26.85 -31.75
N ASN A 209 -1.52 28.10 -31.89
CA ASN A 209 -0.16 28.53 -31.52
C ASN A 209 0.03 28.35 -30.01
N GLN A 210 0.14 27.12 -29.56
CA GLN A 210 0.30 26.79 -28.13
C GLN A 210 1.75 26.34 -27.93
N GLN A 211 2.64 27.28 -27.66
CA GLN A 211 4.00 26.99 -27.21
C GLN A 211 4.05 26.36 -25.81
N GLN A 212 2.89 26.28 -25.16
CA GLN A 212 2.78 25.85 -23.78
C GLN A 212 1.97 24.57 -23.66
N VAL A 213 2.50 23.64 -22.86
CA VAL A 213 1.81 22.39 -22.49
C VAL A 213 1.13 22.60 -21.14
N VAL A 214 -0.16 22.28 -21.10
CA VAL A 214 -0.93 22.30 -19.85
C VAL A 214 -0.90 20.90 -19.24
N VAL A 215 -0.32 20.80 -18.05
CA VAL A 215 -0.41 19.57 -17.24
C VAL A 215 -1.70 19.62 -16.44
N ALA A 216 -2.60 18.68 -16.73
CA ALA A 216 -3.91 18.58 -16.10
C ALA A 216 -3.97 17.46 -15.05
N SER A 217 -4.90 17.59 -14.11
CA SER A 217 -5.15 16.57 -13.11
C SER A 217 -5.73 15.30 -13.74
N PRO A 218 -5.16 14.11 -13.47
CA PRO A 218 -5.67 12.84 -13.99
C PRO A 218 -6.99 12.42 -13.32
N LEU A 219 -7.28 12.92 -12.13
CA LEU A 219 -8.50 12.61 -11.37
C LEU A 219 -8.97 13.80 -10.54
N ALA A 220 -10.21 13.73 -10.07
CA ALA A 220 -10.73 14.69 -9.08
C ALA A 220 -10.28 14.28 -7.67
N GLY A 221 -9.81 15.25 -6.87
CA GLY A 221 -9.34 14.97 -5.53
C GLY A 221 -8.63 16.15 -4.88
N LYS A 222 -7.82 15.86 -3.88
CA LYS A 222 -6.98 16.84 -3.19
C LYS A 222 -5.53 16.73 -3.59
N VAL A 223 -4.88 17.88 -3.73
CA VAL A 223 -3.43 17.96 -3.97
C VAL A 223 -2.69 17.56 -2.70
N LEU A 224 -1.96 16.44 -2.75
CA LEU A 224 -1.15 15.93 -1.64
C LEU A 224 0.29 16.42 -1.67
N GLU A 225 0.78 16.75 -2.86
CA GLU A 225 2.17 17.15 -3.04
C GLU A 225 2.30 18.02 -4.30
N VAL A 226 3.13 19.05 -4.20
CA VAL A 226 3.56 19.89 -5.32
C VAL A 226 5.09 19.88 -5.29
N ALA A 227 5.71 19.18 -6.24
CA ALA A 227 7.15 18.94 -6.28
C ALA A 227 7.87 19.89 -7.24
N VAL A 228 7.25 20.99 -7.66
CA VAL A 228 7.80 21.93 -8.63
C VAL A 228 7.51 23.38 -8.26
N VAL A 229 8.39 24.26 -8.73
CA VAL A 229 8.25 25.71 -8.57
C VAL A 229 8.31 26.45 -9.92
N PRO A 230 7.64 27.59 -10.06
CA PRO A 230 7.72 28.40 -11.27
C PRO A 230 9.18 28.79 -11.58
N GLY A 231 9.56 28.76 -12.86
CA GLY A 231 10.91 29.06 -13.35
C GLY A 231 11.87 27.88 -13.39
N GLU A 232 11.56 26.80 -12.71
CA GLU A 232 12.36 25.56 -12.71
C GLU A 232 12.34 24.89 -14.08
N PHE A 233 13.49 24.35 -14.51
CA PHE A 233 13.57 23.53 -15.72
C PHE A 233 13.69 22.05 -15.32
N ARG A 234 12.77 21.23 -15.82
CA ARG A 234 12.71 19.78 -15.55
C ARG A 234 13.03 18.99 -16.81
N ASN A 235 14.03 18.13 -16.70
CA ASN A 235 14.38 17.14 -17.71
C ASN A 235 13.74 15.78 -17.47
N GLU A 236 13.39 15.45 -16.22
CA GLU A 236 12.92 14.15 -15.80
C GLU A 236 11.39 14.05 -15.97
N VAL A 237 10.96 13.38 -17.03
CA VAL A 237 9.55 13.19 -17.35
C VAL A 237 8.87 12.14 -16.46
N ASN A 238 9.64 11.30 -15.76
CA ASN A 238 9.09 10.23 -14.93
C ASN A 238 8.70 10.69 -13.52
N GLU A 239 9.26 11.78 -13.04
CA GLU A 239 8.92 12.32 -11.73
C GLU A 239 7.56 13.04 -11.75
N PRO A 240 6.74 12.84 -10.72
CA PRO A 240 5.48 13.56 -10.61
C PRO A 240 5.73 15.03 -10.28
N LEU A 241 5.03 15.93 -10.98
CA LEU A 241 4.99 17.37 -10.66
C LEU A 241 4.03 17.66 -9.52
N VAL A 242 2.85 17.03 -9.58
CA VAL A 242 1.78 17.18 -8.62
C VAL A 242 1.17 15.81 -8.37
N THR A 243 1.00 15.48 -7.11
CA THR A 243 0.29 14.26 -6.69
C THR A 243 -1.10 14.64 -6.18
N VAL A 244 -2.12 14.09 -6.80
CA VAL A 244 -3.53 14.29 -6.44
C VAL A 244 -4.11 12.98 -5.98
N ALA A 245 -4.91 12.97 -4.90
CA ALA A 245 -5.61 11.79 -4.43
C ALA A 245 -7.08 12.05 -4.15
N ASP A 246 -7.91 11.10 -4.52
CA ASP A 246 -9.29 11.04 -4.05
C ASP A 246 -9.31 10.43 -2.64
N LEU A 247 -9.53 11.29 -1.65
CA LEU A 247 -9.56 10.94 -0.24
C LEU A 247 -10.95 10.58 0.28
N SER A 248 -11.95 10.41 -0.59
CA SER A 248 -13.31 9.98 -0.19
C SER A 248 -13.33 8.57 0.40
N ARG A 249 -12.39 7.74 -0.04
CA ARG A 249 -12.09 6.40 0.51
C ARG A 249 -10.60 6.27 0.74
N ILE A 250 -10.25 5.92 1.93
CA ILE A 250 -8.86 5.82 2.40
C ILE A 250 -8.60 4.42 2.95
N TRP A 251 -7.35 4.09 3.07
CA TRP A 251 -6.93 2.85 3.70
C TRP A 251 -6.40 3.10 5.11
N ALA A 252 -6.82 2.24 6.04
CA ALA A 252 -6.14 2.05 7.31
C ALA A 252 -5.22 0.83 7.13
N THR A 253 -3.92 1.05 7.14
CA THR A 253 -2.93 -0.01 7.00
C THR A 253 -2.29 -0.27 8.35
N ALA A 254 -2.43 -1.50 8.84
CA ALA A 254 -1.81 -1.98 10.06
C ALA A 254 -0.56 -2.81 9.74
N ASP A 255 0.50 -2.60 10.53
CA ASP A 255 1.73 -3.37 10.46
C ASP A 255 1.63 -4.52 11.49
N VAL A 256 1.22 -5.70 11.02
CA VAL A 256 0.94 -6.88 11.84
C VAL A 256 2.16 -7.78 11.94
N PRO A 257 2.65 -8.14 13.14
CA PRO A 257 3.74 -9.10 13.29
C PRO A 257 3.45 -10.43 12.60
N GLU A 258 4.45 -11.02 11.96
CA GLU A 258 4.34 -12.29 11.23
C GLU A 258 3.75 -13.41 12.10
N THR A 259 4.07 -13.42 13.40
CA THR A 259 3.55 -14.40 14.37
C THR A 259 2.03 -14.33 14.56
N GLN A 260 1.42 -13.18 14.28
CA GLN A 260 0.00 -12.91 14.49
C GLN A 260 -0.81 -12.96 13.19
N ILE A 261 -0.17 -13.00 12.02
CA ILE A 261 -0.86 -12.88 10.73
C ILE A 261 -1.90 -13.98 10.49
N ARG A 262 -1.70 -15.17 11.07
CA ARG A 262 -2.63 -16.29 10.96
C ARG A 262 -4.02 -16.01 11.52
N GLN A 263 -4.15 -15.00 12.38
CA GLN A 263 -5.42 -14.60 12.99
C GLN A 263 -6.23 -13.69 12.06
N TYR A 264 -5.58 -13.02 11.11
CA TYR A 264 -6.23 -12.09 10.19
C TYR A 264 -6.76 -12.82 8.95
N ARG A 265 -7.99 -12.48 8.55
CA ARG A 265 -8.63 -13.03 7.35
C ARG A 265 -9.25 -11.92 6.53
N LEU A 266 -9.29 -12.09 5.20
CA LEU A 266 -10.04 -11.20 4.32
C LEU A 266 -11.51 -11.15 4.73
N GLY A 267 -12.09 -9.95 4.76
CA GLY A 267 -13.46 -9.72 5.23
C GLY A 267 -13.62 -9.72 6.75
N GLY A 268 -12.56 -10.02 7.51
CA GLY A 268 -12.60 -10.02 8.97
C GLY A 268 -12.91 -8.63 9.53
N GLN A 269 -13.68 -8.58 10.60
CA GLN A 269 -14.08 -7.33 11.25
C GLN A 269 -12.88 -6.69 11.96
N THR A 270 -12.70 -5.39 11.74
CA THR A 270 -11.68 -4.59 12.39
C THR A 270 -12.31 -3.30 12.92
N SER A 271 -11.68 -2.69 13.90
CA SER A 271 -11.98 -1.34 14.34
C SER A 271 -10.69 -0.54 14.45
N LEU A 272 -10.71 0.66 13.91
CA LEU A 272 -9.58 1.59 13.97
C LEU A 272 -9.85 2.65 15.03
N GLU A 273 -8.92 2.84 15.94
CA GLU A 273 -8.88 3.95 16.88
C GLU A 273 -7.69 4.84 16.53
N LEU A 274 -7.94 6.11 16.24
CA LEU A 274 -6.91 7.07 15.89
C LEU A 274 -6.48 7.87 17.11
N LEU A 275 -5.19 8.18 17.21
CA LEU A 275 -4.67 9.06 18.28
C LEU A 275 -5.28 10.45 18.24
N ALA A 276 -5.69 10.94 17.07
CA ALA A 276 -6.36 12.21 16.90
C ALA A 276 -7.81 12.22 17.42
N TYR A 277 -8.44 11.05 17.58
CA TYR A 277 -9.82 10.89 18.01
C TYR A 277 -9.92 9.77 19.06
N PRO A 278 -9.43 10.00 20.29
CA PRO A 278 -9.42 8.98 21.33
C PRO A 278 -10.85 8.56 21.72
N GLY A 279 -11.04 7.24 21.87
CA GLY A 279 -12.35 6.66 22.23
C GLY A 279 -13.33 6.54 21.07
N GLU A 280 -12.99 7.04 19.88
CA GLU A 280 -13.79 6.84 18.67
C GLU A 280 -13.28 5.61 17.91
N PHE A 281 -14.14 4.60 17.80
CA PHE A 281 -13.86 3.36 17.09
C PHE A 281 -14.50 3.40 15.72
N LEU A 282 -13.68 3.37 14.67
CA LEU A 282 -14.12 3.36 13.28
C LEU A 282 -14.23 1.90 12.81
N PRO A 283 -15.44 1.36 12.64
CA PRO A 283 -15.62 -0.02 12.19
C PRO A 283 -15.17 -0.15 10.73
N SER A 284 -14.49 -1.23 10.43
CA SER A 284 -14.00 -1.54 9.10
C SER A 284 -13.83 -3.05 8.91
N HIS A 285 -13.44 -3.46 7.71
CA HIS A 285 -13.17 -4.86 7.38
C HIS A 285 -11.84 -4.97 6.66
N VAL A 286 -11.14 -6.07 6.89
CA VAL A 286 -9.89 -6.36 6.16
C VAL A 286 -10.21 -6.55 4.69
N THR A 287 -9.69 -5.64 3.86
CA THR A 287 -9.84 -5.70 2.40
C THR A 287 -8.62 -6.30 1.71
N ARG A 288 -7.47 -6.23 2.37
CA ARG A 288 -6.22 -6.74 1.82
C ARG A 288 -5.28 -7.19 2.92
N ILE A 289 -4.59 -8.29 2.66
CA ILE A 289 -3.42 -8.78 3.40
C ILE A 289 -2.29 -8.84 2.40
N ALA A 290 -1.14 -8.25 2.69
CA ALA A 290 0.00 -8.28 1.79
C ALA A 290 0.58 -9.70 1.70
N ASP A 291 1.02 -10.08 0.50
CA ASP A 291 1.60 -11.40 0.24
C ASP A 291 3.08 -11.48 0.69
N THR A 292 3.68 -10.32 0.99
CA THR A 292 5.08 -10.20 1.42
C THR A 292 5.16 -9.55 2.78
N ALA A 293 6.04 -10.08 3.63
CA ALA A 293 6.42 -9.41 4.85
C ALA A 293 7.52 -8.37 4.57
N ASP A 294 7.50 -7.30 5.33
CA ASP A 294 8.59 -6.34 5.37
C ASP A 294 9.78 -6.97 6.10
N ALA A 295 10.92 -7.06 5.44
CA ALA A 295 12.10 -7.77 5.94
C ALA A 295 12.76 -7.05 7.13
N GLU A 296 12.63 -5.73 7.21
CA GLU A 296 13.23 -4.91 8.26
C GLU A 296 12.40 -4.97 9.54
N THR A 297 11.07 -4.81 9.42
CA THR A 297 10.16 -4.77 10.57
C THR A 297 9.56 -6.13 10.93
N ARG A 298 9.69 -7.13 10.06
CA ARG A 298 9.06 -8.46 10.15
C ARG A 298 7.54 -8.38 10.36
N THR A 299 6.92 -7.44 9.67
CA THR A 299 5.48 -7.24 9.70
C THR A 299 4.85 -7.46 8.33
N VAL A 300 3.60 -7.89 8.33
CA VAL A 300 2.76 -8.01 7.13
C VAL A 300 1.74 -6.88 7.16
N LYS A 301 1.59 -6.16 6.05
CA LYS A 301 0.62 -5.08 5.96
C LYS A 301 -0.78 -5.63 5.76
N VAL A 302 -1.67 -5.26 6.68
CA VAL A 302 -3.10 -5.55 6.62
C VAL A 302 -3.84 -4.24 6.43
N SER A 303 -4.60 -4.12 5.34
CA SER A 303 -5.32 -2.90 5.00
C SER A 303 -6.82 -3.10 5.09
N ALA A 304 -7.49 -2.10 5.64
CA ALA A 304 -8.94 -1.97 5.69
C ALA A 304 -9.36 -0.67 5.01
N GLU A 305 -10.44 -0.70 4.22
CA GLU A 305 -10.97 0.49 3.57
C GLU A 305 -11.97 1.21 4.46
N LEU A 306 -11.86 2.54 4.54
CA LEU A 306 -12.71 3.42 5.32
C LEU A 306 -13.31 4.51 4.44
N GLU A 307 -14.58 4.81 4.64
CA GLU A 307 -15.22 5.98 4.05
C GLU A 307 -14.80 7.26 4.78
N ASN A 308 -14.50 8.31 4.01
CA ASN A 308 -14.03 9.58 4.53
C ASN A 308 -14.76 10.75 3.87
N LEU A 309 -16.08 10.70 3.80
CA LEU A 309 -16.90 11.73 3.16
C LEU A 309 -16.76 13.10 3.86
N SER A 310 -16.55 13.11 5.18
CA SER A 310 -16.30 14.32 5.95
C SER A 310 -14.91 14.92 5.75
N GLY A 311 -13.96 14.19 5.16
CA GLY A 311 -12.56 14.61 4.95
C GLY A 311 -11.75 14.79 6.22
N ARG A 312 -12.24 14.32 7.40
CA ARG A 312 -11.55 14.46 8.68
C ARG A 312 -10.39 13.49 8.84
N LEU A 313 -10.44 12.35 8.16
CA LEU A 313 -9.35 11.38 8.16
C LEU A 313 -8.32 11.80 7.12
N ARG A 314 -7.09 12.02 7.56
CA ARG A 314 -6.00 12.51 6.70
C ARG A 314 -4.92 11.43 6.58
N PRO A 315 -4.31 11.27 5.42
CA PRO A 315 -3.13 10.42 5.28
C PRO A 315 -2.07 10.75 6.33
N MET A 316 -1.31 9.74 6.76
CA MET A 316 -0.30 9.80 7.82
C MET A 316 -0.83 9.99 9.25
N MET A 317 -2.14 9.98 9.49
CA MET A 317 -2.66 9.85 10.84
C MET A 317 -2.36 8.45 11.38
N PHE A 318 -1.92 8.39 12.65
CA PHE A 318 -1.59 7.15 13.34
C PHE A 318 -2.69 6.74 14.30
N GLY A 319 -2.78 5.43 14.51
CA GLY A 319 -3.71 4.83 15.43
C GLY A 319 -3.41 3.35 15.69
N ARG A 320 -4.43 2.65 16.13
CA ARG A 320 -4.35 1.22 16.40
C ARG A 320 -5.53 0.52 15.74
N MET A 321 -5.25 -0.49 14.95
CA MET A 321 -6.27 -1.37 14.39
C MET A 321 -6.44 -2.57 15.31
N ARG A 322 -7.68 -2.81 15.75
CA ARG A 322 -8.07 -3.99 16.51
C ARG A 322 -8.77 -4.95 15.56
N TYR A 323 -8.37 -6.19 15.60
CA TYR A 323 -9.01 -7.27 14.84
C TYR A 323 -9.84 -8.14 15.79
N VAL A 324 -11.13 -8.29 15.48
CA VAL A 324 -12.05 -9.09 16.30
C VAL A 324 -12.19 -10.47 15.65
N ASN A 325 -11.58 -11.46 16.26
CA ASN A 325 -11.54 -12.82 15.74
C ASN A 325 -12.76 -13.64 16.22
N GLY A 326 -13.96 -13.19 15.88
CA GLY A 326 -15.19 -13.87 16.24
C GLY A 326 -15.48 -13.93 17.75
N LEU A 327 -16.62 -14.46 18.12
CA LEU A 327 -17.00 -14.75 19.50
C LEU A 327 -16.76 -16.25 19.75
N VAL A 328 -15.89 -16.55 20.70
CA VAL A 328 -15.73 -17.92 21.22
C VAL A 328 -16.53 -18.05 22.47
N ARG A 329 -17.30 -19.11 22.59
CA ARG A 329 -18.02 -19.41 23.84
C ARG A 329 -17.06 -20.12 24.78
N VAL A 330 -16.68 -19.42 25.85
CA VAL A 330 -15.79 -19.93 26.90
C VAL A 330 -16.50 -19.91 28.25
N PRO A 331 -16.13 -20.82 29.19
CA PRO A 331 -16.60 -20.74 30.56
C PRO A 331 -16.31 -19.36 31.16
N TRP A 332 -17.32 -18.77 31.77
CA TRP A 332 -17.22 -17.45 32.39
C TRP A 332 -17.55 -17.53 33.86
N VAL A 333 -16.77 -16.86 34.71
CA VAL A 333 -17.01 -16.77 36.14
C VAL A 333 -16.97 -15.31 36.59
N PRO A 334 -17.86 -14.90 37.50
CA PRO A 334 -17.84 -13.57 38.04
C PRO A 334 -16.57 -13.35 38.90
N GLU A 335 -16.08 -12.10 38.93
CA GLU A 335 -14.87 -11.74 39.71
C GLU A 335 -14.97 -12.16 41.19
N ALA A 336 -16.17 -12.12 41.76
CA ALA A 336 -16.44 -12.52 43.15
C ALA A 336 -16.23 -14.03 43.46
N ALA A 337 -16.22 -14.88 42.42
CA ALA A 337 -15.94 -16.31 42.55
C ALA A 337 -14.44 -16.63 42.64
N ILE A 338 -13.56 -15.69 42.24
CA ILE A 338 -12.13 -15.90 42.16
C ILE A 338 -11.48 -15.65 43.49
N VAL A 339 -10.70 -16.62 43.98
CA VAL A 339 -9.96 -16.53 45.24
C VAL A 339 -8.47 -16.65 44.91
N ARG A 340 -7.70 -15.61 45.19
CA ARG A 340 -6.26 -15.63 45.02
C ARG A 340 -5.58 -16.17 46.26
N ILE A 341 -4.74 -17.22 46.08
CA ILE A 341 -3.93 -17.83 47.15
C ILE A 341 -2.50 -17.88 46.66
N GLY A 342 -1.64 -17.08 47.28
CA GLY A 342 -0.27 -16.89 46.76
C GLY A 342 -0.28 -16.23 45.40
N ASP A 343 0.36 -16.88 44.44
CA ASP A 343 0.50 -16.41 43.06
C ASP A 343 -0.46 -17.09 42.07
N GLN A 344 -1.45 -17.84 42.56
CA GLN A 344 -2.41 -18.58 41.75
C GLN A 344 -3.85 -18.19 42.04
N ASP A 345 -4.66 -18.23 40.99
CA ASP A 345 -6.10 -17.99 41.03
C ASP A 345 -6.87 -19.32 41.16
N TYR A 346 -7.84 -19.36 42.03
CA TYR A 346 -8.63 -20.54 42.35
C TYR A 346 -10.11 -20.21 42.29
N VAL A 347 -10.91 -21.23 42.06
CA VAL A 347 -12.37 -21.21 42.29
C VAL A 347 -12.77 -22.42 43.16
N PHE A 348 -13.83 -22.28 43.93
CA PHE A 348 -14.44 -23.39 44.66
C PHE A 348 -15.54 -23.99 43.79
N VAL A 349 -15.39 -25.26 43.38
CA VAL A 349 -16.39 -26.02 42.63
C VAL A 349 -17.14 -26.91 43.61
N GLU A 350 -18.47 -26.80 43.64
CA GLU A 350 -19.32 -27.65 44.47
C GLU A 350 -19.48 -29.02 43.74
N GLU A 351 -18.94 -30.09 44.37
CA GLU A 351 -19.10 -31.47 43.84
C GLU A 351 -20.37 -32.10 44.37
N SER A 352 -20.74 -31.81 45.65
CA SER A 352 -21.98 -32.16 46.27
C SER A 352 -22.31 -31.14 47.35
N LYS A 353 -23.55 -31.14 47.82
CA LYS A 353 -24.02 -30.17 48.79
C LYS A 353 -23.10 -30.14 50.03
N GLY A 354 -22.42 -29.02 50.25
CA GLY A 354 -21.49 -28.83 51.37
C GLY A 354 -20.07 -29.32 51.11
N HIS A 355 -19.75 -29.90 49.92
CA HIS A 355 -18.38 -30.32 49.57
C HIS A 355 -17.87 -29.47 48.41
N PHE A 356 -16.81 -28.72 48.64
CA PHE A 356 -16.25 -27.75 47.72
C PHE A 356 -14.80 -28.12 47.39
N ARG A 357 -14.53 -28.34 46.11
CA ARG A 357 -13.19 -28.63 45.65
C ARG A 357 -12.52 -27.33 45.20
N LEU A 358 -11.35 -27.06 45.80
CA LEU A 358 -10.49 -25.98 45.37
C LEU A 358 -9.83 -26.32 44.07
N THR A 359 -10.15 -25.58 43.02
CA THR A 359 -9.64 -25.83 41.64
C THR A 359 -8.83 -24.64 41.17
N VAL A 360 -7.60 -24.91 40.69
CA VAL A 360 -6.75 -23.90 40.08
C VAL A 360 -7.39 -23.52 38.75
N VAL A 361 -7.47 -22.23 38.46
CA VAL A 361 -7.98 -21.72 37.19
C VAL A 361 -6.96 -20.85 36.51
N VAL A 362 -6.90 -20.96 35.18
CA VAL A 362 -6.18 -20.06 34.32
C VAL A 362 -7.18 -19.05 33.78
N LEU A 363 -7.07 -17.82 34.24
CA LEU A 363 -7.97 -16.76 33.83
C LEU A 363 -7.54 -16.17 32.49
N GLY A 364 -8.49 -15.92 31.62
CA GLY A 364 -8.34 -15.16 30.40
C GLY A 364 -8.59 -13.66 30.63
N LYS A 365 -8.96 -12.97 29.55
CA LYS A 365 -9.29 -11.54 29.64
C LYS A 365 -10.56 -11.30 30.46
N ARG A 366 -10.58 -10.14 31.13
CA ARG A 366 -11.78 -9.64 31.81
C ARG A 366 -12.83 -9.29 30.77
N HIS A 367 -14.04 -9.74 30.99
CA HIS A 367 -15.21 -9.42 30.17
C HIS A 367 -16.38 -9.08 31.08
N GLU A 368 -16.93 -7.89 30.91
CA GLU A 368 -17.95 -7.33 31.80
C GLU A 368 -17.51 -7.36 33.27
N SER A 369 -18.28 -8.04 34.13
CA SER A 369 -18.07 -8.14 35.59
C SER A 369 -17.34 -9.40 36.04
N GLY A 370 -16.66 -10.13 35.11
CA GLY A 370 -15.97 -11.37 35.43
C GLY A 370 -14.85 -11.70 34.46
N PHE A 371 -14.43 -12.95 34.46
CA PHE A 371 -13.30 -13.44 33.65
C PHE A 371 -13.68 -14.68 32.85
N ALA A 372 -13.19 -14.75 31.63
CA ALA A 372 -13.16 -15.98 30.86
C ALA A 372 -12.20 -16.97 31.53
N VAL A 373 -12.56 -18.24 31.63
CA VAL A 373 -11.69 -19.27 32.18
C VAL A 373 -11.18 -20.14 31.05
N LEU A 374 -9.84 -20.16 30.91
CA LEU A 374 -9.16 -20.92 29.85
C LEU A 374 -8.93 -22.37 30.28
N GLN A 375 -8.68 -22.62 31.57
CA GLN A 375 -8.48 -23.96 32.14
C GLN A 375 -8.96 -23.99 33.60
N GLY A 376 -9.45 -25.16 34.03
CA GLY A 376 -9.78 -25.46 35.41
C GLY A 376 -11.25 -25.70 35.68
N VAL A 377 -12.18 -25.03 34.99
CA VAL A 377 -13.63 -25.27 35.10
C VAL A 377 -14.27 -25.46 33.73
N SER A 378 -15.36 -26.19 33.70
CA SER A 378 -16.15 -26.45 32.50
C SER A 378 -17.54 -25.81 32.61
N ALA A 379 -18.20 -25.64 31.45
CA ALA A 379 -19.59 -25.22 31.47
C ALA A 379 -20.46 -26.29 32.16
N GLY A 380 -21.31 -25.85 33.08
CA GLY A 380 -22.13 -26.75 33.88
C GLY A 380 -21.59 -26.98 35.30
N ASP A 381 -20.32 -26.68 35.56
CA ASP A 381 -19.77 -26.76 36.92
C ASP A 381 -20.45 -25.72 37.80
N ARG A 382 -20.67 -26.10 39.07
CA ARG A 382 -21.25 -25.23 40.08
C ARG A 382 -20.17 -24.54 40.92
N VAL A 383 -20.01 -23.23 40.76
CA VAL A 383 -18.99 -22.47 41.44
C VAL A 383 -19.57 -21.54 42.50
N VAL A 384 -18.84 -21.34 43.57
CA VAL A 384 -19.23 -20.40 44.66
C VAL A 384 -18.95 -19.00 44.17
N THR A 385 -20.02 -18.20 44.01
CA THR A 385 -19.95 -16.80 43.53
C THR A 385 -20.00 -15.78 44.65
N ARG A 386 -20.50 -16.19 45.84
CA ARG A 386 -20.53 -15.36 47.05
C ARG A 386 -20.15 -16.23 48.25
N GLY A 387 -19.39 -15.65 49.21
CA GLY A 387 -18.99 -16.36 50.42
C GLY A 387 -17.74 -17.25 50.28
N ALA A 388 -17.04 -17.20 49.13
CA ALA A 388 -15.80 -17.95 48.88
C ALA A 388 -14.71 -17.66 49.96
N VAL A 389 -14.75 -16.50 50.62
CA VAL A 389 -13.83 -16.14 51.69
C VAL A 389 -13.99 -17.03 52.93
N TYR A 390 -15.18 -17.51 53.22
CA TYR A 390 -15.41 -18.45 54.34
C TYR A 390 -14.72 -19.80 54.07
N LEU A 391 -14.76 -20.28 52.83
CA LEU A 391 -14.06 -21.49 52.43
C LEU A 391 -12.54 -21.34 52.44
N LYS A 392 -12.03 -20.13 52.16
CA LYS A 392 -10.62 -19.82 52.26
C LYS A 392 -10.10 -19.92 53.68
N GLY A 393 -10.92 -19.54 54.66
CA GLY A 393 -10.57 -19.64 56.09
C GLY A 393 -10.57 -21.09 56.63
N ALA A 394 -11.17 -22.03 55.90
CA ALA A 394 -11.24 -23.45 56.26
C ALA A 394 -10.20 -24.32 55.53
N LEU A 395 -9.28 -23.71 54.74
CA LEU A 395 -8.15 -24.36 54.06
C LEU A 395 -6.97 -24.52 55.01
#